data_8b11cca1e00806ed3a71983760973494
#
_entry.id   8b11cca1e00806ed3a71983760973494
#
_cell.length_a   1.000
_cell.length_b   1.000
_cell.length_c   1.000
_cell.angle_alpha   90.00
_cell.angle_beta   90.00
_cell.angle_gamma   90.00
#
_symmetry.space_group_name_H-M   'P 1'
#
loop_
_entity.id
_entity.type
_entity.pdbx_description
1 polymer ?
#
loop_
_entity_poly.entity_id
_entity_poly.type
_entity_poly.pdbx_seq_one_letter_code
_entity_poly.pdbx_strand_id
1 'polypeptide(L)'
;MVNNMKKLVIIPAYNESESIEKTVNEIKTKAKGFDYVVINDCSTDNTKEICENNGFNIINLPINLGIGGAVQTGYRYGYNEGYDIAVQVDGDGQHNPEFLVKMADYLEQENADMVIGSRFIEKEGFQSSGTRRIGIKYFTILIKLLTGKTITDPTSGLRMVNRDVMKIFAYDYPKDYPEPESVVAILRKKKKVEE
;
A
#
# COMPACT_ATOMS: atom_id res chain seq x y z
N MET A 1 14.19 -26.06 3.24
CA MET A 1 13.09 -25.51 4.04
C MET A 1 12.56 -24.32 3.26
N VAL A 2 11.31 -24.37 2.79
CA VAL A 2 10.68 -23.22 2.15
C VAL A 2 10.46 -22.20 3.27
N ASN A 3 11.25 -21.14 3.26
CA ASN A 3 11.10 -20.05 4.22
C ASN A 3 9.77 -19.38 3.90
N ASN A 4 8.73 -19.65 4.70
CA ASN A 4 7.40 -19.11 4.46
C ASN A 4 7.45 -17.63 4.88
N MET A 5 7.65 -16.72 3.91
CA MET A 5 7.72 -15.28 4.17
C MET A 5 6.41 -14.78 4.80
N LYS A 6 6.55 -14.03 5.88
CA LYS A 6 5.43 -13.34 6.52
C LYS A 6 5.03 -12.12 5.69
N LYS A 7 3.78 -12.08 5.25
CA LYS A 7 3.25 -11.05 4.34
C LYS A 7 2.12 -10.30 5.03
N LEU A 8 2.13 -8.97 4.99
CA LEU A 8 1.14 -8.10 5.65
C LEU A 8 0.41 -7.23 4.64
N VAL A 9 -0.91 -7.15 4.75
CA VAL A 9 -1.72 -6.12 4.12
C VAL A 9 -1.98 -5.00 5.13
N ILE A 10 -1.60 -3.78 4.78
CA ILE A 10 -1.87 -2.55 5.54
C ILE A 10 -3.09 -1.87 4.91
N ILE A 11 -4.15 -1.68 5.70
CA ILE A 11 -5.42 -1.09 5.26
C ILE A 11 -5.62 0.22 6.02
N PRO A 12 -5.17 1.37 5.49
CA PRO A 12 -5.52 2.66 6.07
C PRO A 12 -7.03 2.90 5.90
N ALA A 13 -7.69 3.36 6.96
CA ALA A 13 -9.12 3.60 6.97
C ALA A 13 -9.47 4.90 7.70
N TYR A 14 -10.21 5.79 7.04
CA TYR A 14 -10.78 6.99 7.63
C TYR A 14 -12.19 7.20 7.10
N ASN A 15 -13.20 6.97 7.95
CA ASN A 15 -14.62 7.02 7.59
C ASN A 15 -14.99 6.05 6.45
N GLU A 16 -14.62 4.77 6.63
CA GLU A 16 -14.82 3.69 5.67
C GLU A 16 -15.89 2.68 6.14
N SER A 17 -16.88 3.12 6.91
CA SER A 17 -17.93 2.25 7.48
C SER A 17 -18.72 1.48 6.42
N GLU A 18 -18.84 2.00 5.18
CA GLU A 18 -19.59 1.34 4.11
C GLU A 18 -18.77 0.25 3.39
N SER A 19 -17.44 0.32 3.44
CA SER A 19 -16.54 -0.51 2.61
C SER A 19 -15.65 -1.46 3.41
N ILE A 20 -15.27 -1.09 4.64
CA ILE A 20 -14.20 -1.77 5.39
C ILE A 20 -14.48 -3.25 5.65
N GLU A 21 -15.71 -3.62 5.98
CA GLU A 21 -16.07 -5.02 6.24
C GLU A 21 -15.89 -5.88 4.98
N LYS A 22 -16.37 -5.40 3.85
CA LYS A 22 -16.21 -6.07 2.56
C LYS A 22 -14.73 -6.18 2.20
N THR A 23 -13.98 -5.11 2.31
CA THR A 23 -12.55 -5.06 1.98
C THR A 23 -11.74 -6.07 2.77
N VAL A 24 -11.93 -6.12 4.10
CA VAL A 24 -11.23 -7.08 4.96
C VAL A 24 -11.62 -8.53 4.62
N ASN A 25 -12.91 -8.80 4.40
CA ASN A 25 -13.37 -10.15 4.06
C ASN A 25 -12.85 -10.62 2.69
N GLU A 26 -12.75 -9.72 1.72
CA GLU A 26 -12.14 -10.04 0.42
C GLU A 26 -10.64 -10.34 0.55
N ILE A 27 -9.89 -9.56 1.35
CA ILE A 27 -8.48 -9.83 1.61
C ILE A 27 -8.31 -11.19 2.30
N LYS A 28 -9.08 -11.49 3.34
CA LYS A 28 -9.03 -12.80 4.04
C LYS A 28 -9.30 -13.98 3.12
N THR A 29 -10.17 -13.82 2.13
CA THR A 29 -10.57 -14.91 1.23
C THR A 29 -9.66 -15.05 0.02
N LYS A 30 -9.20 -13.93 -0.56
CA LYS A 30 -8.51 -13.90 -1.85
C LYS A 30 -6.98 -13.74 -1.72
N ALA A 31 -6.47 -13.02 -0.70
CA ALA A 31 -5.04 -12.83 -0.48
C ALA A 31 -4.46 -13.93 0.42
N LYS A 32 -4.45 -15.16 -0.06
CA LYS A 32 -3.98 -16.31 0.71
C LYS A 32 -2.52 -16.16 1.12
N GLY A 33 -2.24 -16.40 2.41
CA GLY A 33 -0.89 -16.30 2.96
C GLY A 33 -0.47 -14.89 3.37
N PHE A 34 -1.41 -13.94 3.33
CA PHE A 34 -1.24 -12.62 3.91
C PHE A 34 -2.03 -12.48 5.22
N ASP A 35 -1.37 -11.92 6.22
CA ASP A 35 -2.05 -11.31 7.35
C ASP A 35 -2.48 -9.88 6.98
N TYR A 36 -3.32 -9.25 7.79
CA TYR A 36 -3.75 -7.88 7.57
C TYR A 36 -3.80 -7.09 8.88
N VAL A 37 -3.72 -5.77 8.76
CA VAL A 37 -4.01 -4.82 9.84
C VAL A 37 -4.77 -3.61 9.29
N VAL A 38 -5.87 -3.26 9.92
CA VAL A 38 -6.59 -2.01 9.66
C VAL A 38 -5.97 -0.91 10.52
N ILE A 39 -5.59 0.19 9.92
CA ILE A 39 -5.13 1.38 10.63
C ILE A 39 -6.26 2.41 10.57
N ASN A 40 -7.05 2.47 11.63
CA ASN A 40 -8.13 3.42 11.77
C ASN A 40 -7.57 4.80 12.16
N ASP A 41 -7.58 5.73 11.23
CA ASP A 41 -7.03 7.08 11.37
C ASP A 41 -8.01 8.03 12.08
N CYS A 42 -8.47 7.63 13.27
CA CYS A 42 -9.41 8.41 14.09
C CYS A 42 -10.74 8.69 13.36
N SER A 43 -11.34 7.66 12.76
CA SER A 43 -12.66 7.78 12.10
C SER A 43 -13.73 8.32 13.05
N THR A 44 -14.63 9.12 12.51
CA THR A 44 -15.78 9.72 13.22
C THR A 44 -17.10 9.00 12.95
N ASP A 45 -17.09 8.04 12.02
CA ASP A 45 -18.21 7.15 11.68
C ASP A 45 -18.07 5.80 12.42
N ASN A 46 -18.85 4.82 12.02
CA ASN A 46 -18.90 3.48 12.63
C ASN A 46 -17.75 2.55 12.19
N THR A 47 -16.72 3.04 11.48
CA THR A 47 -15.60 2.22 10.98
C THR A 47 -14.94 1.41 12.10
N LYS A 48 -14.65 2.06 13.25
CA LYS A 48 -14.05 1.40 14.41
C LYS A 48 -14.96 0.28 14.94
N GLU A 49 -16.22 0.58 15.18
CA GLU A 49 -17.18 -0.35 15.76
C GLU A 49 -17.40 -1.58 14.87
N ILE A 50 -17.46 -1.38 13.54
CA ILE A 50 -17.55 -2.45 12.56
C ILE A 50 -16.34 -3.38 12.66
N CYS A 51 -15.13 -2.83 12.72
CA CYS A 51 -13.91 -3.62 12.84
C CYS A 51 -13.87 -4.41 14.16
N GLU A 52 -14.21 -3.78 15.28
CA GLU A 52 -14.20 -4.41 16.60
C GLU A 52 -15.26 -5.52 16.70
N ASN A 53 -16.48 -5.28 16.22
CA ASN A 53 -17.58 -6.25 16.24
C ASN A 53 -17.30 -7.49 15.36
N ASN A 54 -16.57 -7.32 14.27
CA ASN A 54 -16.14 -8.42 13.39
C ASN A 54 -14.84 -9.11 13.85
N GLY A 55 -14.23 -8.64 14.94
CA GLY A 55 -12.95 -9.19 15.44
C GLY A 55 -11.79 -8.97 14.48
N PHE A 56 -11.81 -7.88 13.71
CA PHE A 56 -10.73 -7.56 12.78
C PHE A 56 -9.49 -7.06 13.53
N ASN A 57 -8.31 -7.36 12.97
CA ASN A 57 -7.06 -6.81 13.50
C ASN A 57 -7.00 -5.31 13.17
N ILE A 58 -7.15 -4.47 14.20
CA ILE A 58 -7.26 -3.02 14.07
C ILE A 58 -6.32 -2.31 15.03
N ILE A 59 -5.69 -1.23 14.55
CA ILE A 59 -4.98 -0.24 15.35
C ILE A 59 -5.74 1.08 15.24
N ASN A 60 -6.23 1.58 16.38
CA ASN A 60 -6.92 2.86 16.45
C ASN A 60 -5.94 3.97 16.77
N LEU A 61 -5.79 4.96 15.87
CA LEU A 61 -4.99 6.14 16.13
C LEU A 61 -5.77 7.13 17.01
N PRO A 62 -5.10 7.76 17.98
CA PRO A 62 -5.77 8.70 18.90
C PRO A 62 -6.14 10.03 18.25
N ILE A 63 -5.53 10.37 17.13
CA ILE A 63 -5.77 11.57 16.33
C ILE A 63 -5.65 11.22 14.84
N ASN A 64 -6.31 12.00 13.98
CA ASN A 64 -6.15 11.86 12.55
C ASN A 64 -4.75 12.33 12.12
N LEU A 65 -3.96 11.43 11.55
CA LEU A 65 -2.61 11.69 11.05
C LEU A 65 -2.55 11.85 9.52
N GLY A 66 -3.69 11.68 8.86
CA GLY A 66 -3.80 11.61 7.41
C GLY A 66 -3.26 10.31 6.82
N ILE A 67 -3.48 10.11 5.52
CA ILE A 67 -3.13 8.87 4.81
C ILE A 67 -1.65 8.49 5.02
N GLY A 68 -0.74 9.46 4.94
CA GLY A 68 0.69 9.20 5.14
C GLY A 68 1.00 8.68 6.54
N GLY A 69 0.40 9.27 7.58
CA GLY A 69 0.61 8.86 8.97
C GLY A 69 0.00 7.49 9.27
N ALA A 70 -1.19 7.20 8.74
CA ALA A 70 -1.84 5.91 8.87
C ALA A 70 -0.99 4.80 8.20
N VAL A 71 -0.56 5.00 6.96
CA VAL A 71 0.28 4.04 6.22
C VAL A 71 1.63 3.84 6.90
N GLN A 72 2.28 4.91 7.36
CA GLN A 72 3.53 4.83 8.13
C GLN A 72 3.35 3.98 9.39
N THR A 73 2.24 4.13 10.09
CA THR A 73 1.92 3.32 11.27
C THR A 73 1.82 1.84 10.92
N GLY A 74 1.20 1.51 9.79
CA GLY A 74 1.12 0.14 9.28
C GLY A 74 2.49 -0.44 8.94
N TYR A 75 3.37 0.31 8.29
CA TYR A 75 4.75 -0.12 8.03
C TYR A 75 5.55 -0.31 9.32
N ARG A 76 5.37 0.56 10.31
CA ARG A 76 6.01 0.42 11.62
C ARG A 76 5.54 -0.84 12.34
N TYR A 77 4.25 -1.12 12.32
CA TYR A 77 3.68 -2.36 12.84
C TYR A 77 4.29 -3.57 12.13
N GLY A 78 4.24 -3.60 10.80
CA GLY A 78 4.79 -4.72 10.02
C GLY A 78 6.27 -4.96 10.28
N TYR A 79 7.08 -3.91 10.35
CA TYR A 79 8.51 -4.04 10.64
C TYR A 79 8.77 -4.60 12.04
N ASN A 80 8.05 -4.13 13.06
CA ASN A 80 8.22 -4.55 14.45
C ASN A 80 7.73 -5.98 14.69
N GLU A 81 6.63 -6.41 14.03
CA GLU A 81 6.08 -7.75 14.10
C GLU A 81 6.84 -8.79 13.24
N GLY A 82 7.89 -8.36 12.57
CA GLY A 82 8.78 -9.25 11.84
C GLY A 82 8.25 -9.74 10.50
N TYR A 83 7.40 -8.94 9.82
CA TYR A 83 6.99 -9.22 8.46
C TYR A 83 8.13 -9.02 7.46
N ASP A 84 8.16 -9.84 6.42
CA ASP A 84 9.15 -9.80 5.34
C ASP A 84 8.67 -8.90 4.19
N ILE A 85 7.36 -8.90 3.94
CA ILE A 85 6.72 -8.12 2.88
C ILE A 85 5.53 -7.38 3.49
N ALA A 86 5.31 -6.14 3.07
CA ALA A 86 4.08 -5.40 3.35
C ALA A 86 3.52 -4.77 2.09
N VAL A 87 2.19 -4.72 1.98
CA VAL A 87 1.47 -4.07 0.88
C VAL A 87 0.40 -3.13 1.43
N GLN A 88 0.33 -1.92 0.90
CA GLN A 88 -0.78 -1.00 1.12
C GLN A 88 -1.94 -1.37 0.20
N VAL A 89 -3.15 -1.45 0.76
CA VAL A 89 -4.42 -1.61 0.04
C VAL A 89 -5.42 -0.62 0.63
N ASP A 90 -5.99 0.24 -0.20
CA ASP A 90 -6.95 1.24 0.26
C ASP A 90 -8.25 0.57 0.79
N GLY A 91 -8.83 1.15 1.83
CA GLY A 91 -10.02 0.61 2.51
C GLY A 91 -11.32 0.69 1.69
N ASP A 92 -11.31 1.37 0.54
CA ASP A 92 -12.45 1.63 -0.34
C ASP A 92 -12.88 0.43 -1.21
N GLY A 93 -12.11 -0.67 -1.18
CA GLY A 93 -12.42 -1.91 -1.91
C GLY A 93 -12.22 -1.86 -3.42
N GLN A 94 -11.51 -0.85 -3.95
CA GLN A 94 -11.27 -0.72 -5.40
C GLN A 94 -10.19 -1.68 -5.94
N HIS A 95 -9.37 -2.28 -5.07
CA HIS A 95 -8.31 -3.20 -5.47
C HIS A 95 -8.76 -4.65 -5.37
N ASN A 96 -8.49 -5.46 -6.41
CA ASN A 96 -8.73 -6.91 -6.34
C ASN A 96 -7.60 -7.61 -5.58
N PRO A 97 -7.87 -8.20 -4.39
CA PRO A 97 -6.82 -8.82 -3.57
C PRO A 97 -6.14 -10.04 -4.20
N GLU A 98 -6.70 -10.63 -5.26
CA GLU A 98 -6.07 -11.75 -5.98
C GLU A 98 -4.71 -11.35 -6.59
N PHE A 99 -4.53 -10.08 -6.93
CA PHE A 99 -3.26 -9.59 -7.46
C PHE A 99 -2.13 -9.58 -6.42
N LEU A 100 -2.44 -9.55 -5.13
CA LEU A 100 -1.43 -9.48 -4.07
C LEU A 100 -0.49 -10.68 -4.08
N VAL A 101 -1.00 -11.87 -4.36
CA VAL A 101 -0.19 -13.09 -4.46
C VAL A 101 0.78 -12.97 -5.63
N LYS A 102 0.28 -12.57 -6.81
CA LYS A 102 1.11 -12.38 -8.01
C LYS A 102 2.17 -11.29 -7.80
N MET A 103 1.82 -10.20 -7.11
CA MET A 103 2.77 -9.13 -6.80
C MET A 103 3.88 -9.61 -5.87
N ALA A 104 3.56 -10.45 -4.88
CA ALA A 104 4.57 -11.02 -3.98
C ALA A 104 5.51 -11.95 -4.74
N ASP A 105 4.98 -12.84 -5.57
CA ASP A 105 5.78 -13.72 -6.41
C ASP A 105 6.69 -12.91 -7.34
N TYR A 106 6.18 -11.85 -7.95
CA TYR A 106 6.93 -10.96 -8.83
C TYR A 106 8.04 -10.20 -8.08
N LEU A 107 7.74 -9.67 -6.89
CA LEU A 107 8.73 -9.00 -6.04
C LEU A 107 9.90 -9.93 -5.70
N GLU A 108 9.60 -11.20 -5.39
CA GLU A 108 10.61 -12.22 -5.10
C GLU A 108 11.42 -12.60 -6.34
N GLN A 109 10.76 -12.92 -7.45
CA GLN A 109 11.39 -13.36 -8.71
C GLN A 109 12.31 -12.28 -9.28
N GLU A 110 11.87 -11.04 -9.27
CA GLU A 110 12.66 -9.91 -9.75
C GLU A 110 13.69 -9.41 -8.74
N ASN A 111 13.69 -9.94 -7.52
CA ASN A 111 14.48 -9.40 -6.40
C ASN A 111 14.28 -7.88 -6.29
N ALA A 112 13.01 -7.45 -6.38
CA ALA A 112 12.63 -6.05 -6.30
C ALA A 112 12.52 -5.61 -4.84
N ASP A 113 12.83 -4.35 -4.58
CA ASP A 113 12.63 -3.76 -3.25
C ASP A 113 11.20 -3.23 -3.08
N MET A 114 10.59 -2.80 -4.19
CA MET A 114 9.23 -2.27 -4.24
C MET A 114 8.57 -2.62 -5.57
N VAL A 115 7.29 -3.02 -5.52
CA VAL A 115 6.43 -3.24 -6.69
C VAL A 115 5.20 -2.35 -6.58
N ILE A 116 4.89 -1.63 -7.65
CA ILE A 116 3.71 -0.76 -7.77
C ILE A 116 2.68 -1.46 -8.63
N GLY A 117 1.46 -1.64 -8.12
CA GLY A 117 0.33 -2.13 -8.90
C GLY A 117 -0.19 -1.03 -9.83
N SER A 118 0.24 -1.07 -11.08
CA SER A 118 -0.10 -0.04 -12.07
C SER A 118 -1.45 -0.34 -12.74
N ARG A 119 -2.35 0.63 -12.71
CA ARG A 119 -3.66 0.56 -13.38
C ARG A 119 -3.57 0.63 -14.91
N PHE A 120 -2.40 0.97 -15.45
CA PHE A 120 -2.21 1.16 -16.89
C PHE A 120 -1.64 -0.07 -17.59
N ILE A 121 -0.99 -0.98 -16.87
CA ILE A 121 -0.37 -2.18 -17.45
C ILE A 121 -1.43 -3.20 -17.83
N GLU A 122 -2.35 -3.52 -16.93
CA GLU A 122 -3.39 -4.53 -17.19
C GLU A 122 -4.71 -3.94 -17.74
N LYS A 123 -4.85 -2.60 -17.81
CA LYS A 123 -6.07 -1.88 -18.22
C LYS A 123 -7.34 -2.29 -17.46
N GLU A 124 -7.17 -2.93 -16.32
CA GLU A 124 -8.25 -3.32 -15.41
C GLU A 124 -8.42 -2.28 -14.30
N GLY A 125 -9.66 -1.99 -13.90
CA GLY A 125 -10.01 -1.07 -12.84
C GLY A 125 -10.46 0.31 -13.31
N PHE A 126 -10.60 1.26 -12.36
CA PHE A 126 -11.13 2.60 -12.58
C PHE A 126 -10.22 3.45 -13.48
N GLN A 127 -10.69 3.75 -14.68
CA GLN A 127 -9.99 4.63 -15.64
C GLN A 127 -10.10 6.09 -15.17
N SER A 128 -8.95 6.71 -14.88
CA SER A 128 -8.89 8.09 -14.40
C SER A 128 -9.40 9.13 -15.42
N SER A 129 -10.02 10.22 -14.93
CA SER A 129 -10.44 11.35 -15.74
C SER A 129 -9.28 12.01 -16.51
N GLY A 130 -9.58 12.73 -17.60
CA GLY A 130 -8.55 13.35 -18.46
C GLY A 130 -7.60 14.28 -17.70
N THR A 131 -8.10 15.06 -16.74
CA THR A 131 -7.30 15.97 -15.92
C THR A 131 -6.31 15.22 -14.99
N ARG A 132 -6.74 14.12 -14.39
CA ARG A 132 -5.88 13.27 -13.56
C ARG A 132 -4.75 12.62 -14.38
N ARG A 133 -5.02 12.26 -15.64
CA ARG A 133 -4.00 11.74 -16.57
C ARG A 133 -2.87 12.73 -16.86
N ILE A 134 -3.19 14.04 -16.94
CA ILE A 134 -2.18 15.09 -17.11
C ILE A 134 -1.26 15.15 -15.89
N GLY A 135 -1.83 15.11 -14.67
CA GLY A 135 -1.06 15.07 -13.43
C GLY A 135 -0.15 13.85 -13.33
N ILE A 136 -0.65 12.66 -13.70
CA ILE A 136 0.14 11.43 -13.72
C ILE A 136 1.33 11.56 -14.68
N LYS A 137 1.10 12.05 -15.91
CA LYS A 137 2.19 12.30 -16.88
C LYS A 137 3.23 13.28 -16.36
N TYR A 138 2.81 14.33 -15.67
CA TYR A 138 3.71 15.28 -15.04
C TYR A 138 4.63 14.59 -14.03
N PHE A 139 4.07 13.79 -13.11
CA PHE A 139 4.86 13.04 -12.13
C PHE A 139 5.75 11.98 -12.79
N THR A 140 5.28 11.28 -13.82
CA THR A 140 6.10 10.33 -14.59
C THR A 140 7.35 11.00 -15.17
N ILE A 141 7.18 12.16 -15.80
CA ILE A 141 8.29 12.93 -16.38
C ILE A 141 9.26 13.43 -15.28
N LEU A 142 8.70 13.98 -14.20
CA LEU A 142 9.48 14.47 -13.07
C LEU A 142 10.31 13.36 -12.42
N ILE A 143 9.72 12.20 -12.16
CA ILE A 143 10.42 11.05 -11.60
C ILE A 143 11.53 10.59 -12.53
N LYS A 144 11.26 10.51 -13.84
CA LYS A 144 12.28 10.16 -14.84
C LYS A 144 13.45 11.13 -14.84
N LEU A 145 13.19 12.43 -14.74
CA LEU A 145 14.25 13.47 -14.69
C LEU A 145 15.08 13.36 -13.40
N LEU A 146 14.44 13.08 -12.25
CA LEU A 146 15.11 13.02 -10.96
C LEU A 146 15.84 11.70 -10.68
N THR A 147 15.41 10.61 -11.29
CA THR A 147 15.88 9.26 -10.93
C THR A 147 16.39 8.45 -12.11
N GLY A 148 16.12 8.88 -13.34
CA GLY A 148 16.44 8.13 -14.57
C GLY A 148 15.47 7.00 -14.87
N LYS A 149 14.60 6.58 -13.93
CA LYS A 149 13.63 5.49 -14.12
C LYS A 149 12.27 6.04 -14.53
N THR A 150 11.59 5.34 -15.45
CA THR A 150 10.21 5.66 -15.84
C THR A 150 9.26 4.82 -15.00
N ILE A 151 8.35 5.48 -14.29
CA ILE A 151 7.24 4.87 -13.55
C ILE A 151 5.96 5.38 -14.21
N THR A 152 5.07 4.49 -14.63
CA THR A 152 3.89 4.85 -15.43
C THR A 152 2.70 5.26 -14.56
N ASP A 153 2.57 4.70 -13.35
CA ASP A 153 1.53 5.07 -12.38
C ASP A 153 2.11 5.44 -11.00
N PRO A 154 2.82 6.56 -10.88
CA PRO A 154 3.42 6.97 -9.62
C PRO A 154 2.39 7.36 -8.53
N THR A 155 1.11 7.42 -8.88
CA THR A 155 0.01 7.79 -7.98
C THR A 155 -0.83 6.59 -7.54
N SER A 156 -0.41 5.38 -7.86
CA SER A 156 -1.09 4.17 -7.37
C SER A 156 -0.88 4.01 -5.86
N GLY A 157 -1.94 3.76 -5.11
CA GLY A 157 -1.89 3.40 -3.70
C GLY A 157 -1.47 1.94 -3.47
N LEU A 158 -1.66 1.07 -4.47
CA LEU A 158 -1.28 -0.34 -4.36
C LEU A 158 0.24 -0.52 -4.46
N ARG A 159 0.90 -0.71 -3.34
CA ARG A 159 2.37 -0.79 -3.23
C ARG A 159 2.81 -1.88 -2.31
N MET A 160 3.63 -2.75 -2.85
CA MET A 160 4.25 -3.84 -2.10
C MET A 160 5.73 -3.56 -1.92
N VAL A 161 6.23 -3.79 -0.71
CA VAL A 161 7.63 -3.52 -0.35
C VAL A 161 8.23 -4.69 0.41
N ASN A 162 9.53 -4.89 0.22
CA ASN A 162 10.31 -5.83 1.03
C ASN A 162 10.62 -5.24 2.41
N ARG A 163 11.22 -6.04 3.27
CA ARG A 163 11.54 -5.66 4.66
C ARG A 163 12.47 -4.45 4.75
N ASP A 164 13.41 -4.28 3.81
CA ASP A 164 14.34 -3.16 3.80
C ASP A 164 13.62 -1.83 3.55
N VAL A 165 12.74 -1.79 2.54
CA VAL A 165 11.93 -0.61 2.25
C VAL A 165 10.89 -0.38 3.34
N MET A 166 10.28 -1.46 3.88
CA MET A 166 9.39 -1.37 5.03
C MET A 166 10.08 -0.69 6.22
N LYS A 167 11.34 -1.04 6.51
CA LYS A 167 12.14 -0.37 7.54
C LYS A 167 12.30 1.12 7.26
N ILE A 168 12.62 1.50 6.02
CA ILE A 168 12.74 2.90 5.65
C ILE A 168 11.40 3.62 5.92
N PHE A 169 10.31 3.09 5.42
CA PHE A 169 8.98 3.69 5.55
C PHE A 169 8.46 3.72 6.99
N ALA A 170 8.85 2.78 7.83
CA ALA A 170 8.51 2.80 9.25
C ALA A 170 9.05 4.04 9.99
N TYR A 171 10.16 4.60 9.54
CA TYR A 171 10.82 5.75 10.19
C TYR A 171 10.79 7.04 9.37
N ASP A 172 10.69 6.93 8.06
CA ASP A 172 10.74 8.07 7.12
C ASP A 172 9.75 7.83 5.98
N TYR A 173 8.53 8.36 6.11
CA TYR A 173 7.46 8.24 5.13
C TYR A 173 6.82 9.60 4.87
N PRO A 174 6.54 9.96 3.60
CA PRO A 174 5.94 11.24 3.25
C PRO A 174 4.53 11.38 3.83
N LYS A 175 4.18 12.58 4.30
CA LYS A 175 2.89 12.84 4.96
C LYS A 175 1.80 13.29 4.00
N ASP A 176 2.11 14.25 3.12
CA ASP A 176 1.10 14.96 2.33
C ASP A 176 0.83 14.31 0.97
N TYR A 177 1.88 13.88 0.27
CA TYR A 177 1.80 13.23 -1.05
C TYR A 177 2.61 11.93 -1.07
N PRO A 178 2.18 10.92 -0.26
CA PRO A 178 2.99 9.74 -0.02
C PRO A 178 3.29 8.93 -1.29
N GLU A 179 2.38 8.93 -2.28
CA GLU A 179 2.55 8.09 -3.45
C GLU A 179 3.75 8.51 -4.33
N PRO A 180 3.82 9.71 -4.92
CA PRO A 180 4.96 10.05 -5.78
C PRO A 180 6.25 10.28 -4.99
N GLU A 181 6.16 10.85 -3.78
CA GLU A 181 7.35 11.16 -2.98
C GLU A 181 8.08 9.90 -2.51
N SER A 182 7.36 8.87 -2.06
CA SER A 182 7.96 7.61 -1.63
C SER A 182 8.69 6.90 -2.76
N VAL A 183 8.16 6.93 -3.99
CA VAL A 183 8.82 6.38 -5.17
C VAL A 183 10.16 7.07 -5.42
N VAL A 184 10.17 8.42 -5.44
CA VAL A 184 11.40 9.19 -5.61
C VAL A 184 12.40 8.89 -4.49
N ALA A 185 11.95 8.85 -3.24
CA ALA A 185 12.81 8.58 -2.08
C ALA A 185 13.50 7.22 -2.18
N ILE A 186 12.76 6.18 -2.58
CA ILE A 186 13.28 4.82 -2.71
C ILE A 186 14.23 4.69 -3.91
N LEU A 187 13.89 5.27 -5.06
CA LEU A 187 14.76 5.28 -6.24
C LEU A 187 16.08 6.04 -5.97
N ARG A 188 16.04 7.18 -5.25
CA ARG A 188 17.25 7.91 -4.84
C ARG A 188 18.15 7.14 -3.87
N LYS A 189 17.57 6.24 -3.08
CA LYS A 189 18.30 5.28 -2.23
C LYS A 189 18.83 4.07 -3.02
N LYS A 190 18.74 4.10 -4.36
CA LYS A 190 19.20 3.06 -5.31
C LYS A 190 18.51 1.70 -5.08
N LYS A 191 17.29 1.72 -4.59
CA LYS A 191 16.47 0.54 -4.46
C LYS A 191 15.76 0.20 -5.78
N LYS A 192 15.55 -1.10 -6.04
CA LYS A 192 14.90 -1.58 -7.26
C LYS A 192 13.37 -1.45 -7.13
N VAL A 193 12.78 -0.57 -7.93
CA VAL A 193 11.33 -0.35 -8.03
C VAL A 193 10.84 -0.90 -9.36
N GLU A 194 9.80 -1.73 -9.37
CA GLU A 194 9.15 -2.31 -10.56
C GLU A 194 7.64 -2.01 -10.59
N GLU A 195 6.98 -2.19 -11.76
CA GLU A 195 5.54 -2.07 -11.98
C GLU A 195 4.98 -3.36 -12.59
#